data_b827354020bfd82cfc162d42883d3088
#
_entry.id   b827354020bfd82cfc162d42883d3088
#
_cell.length_a   1.000
_cell.length_b   1.000
_cell.length_c   1.000
_cell.angle_alpha   90.00
_cell.angle_beta   90.00
_cell.angle_gamma   90.00
#
_symmetry.space_group_name_H-M   'P 1'
#
loop_
_entity.id
_entity.type
_entity.pdbx_description
1 polymer ?
#
loop_
_entity_poly.entity_id
_entity_poly.type
_entity_poly.pdbx_seq_one_letter_code
_entity_poly.pdbx_strand_id
1 'polypeptide(L)'
;MPTSVVEPSEQQPVTGSFTKNIDRLILENEYIAVAVSNSSDATGRFGIKVTGGDPLRSGDEEKALIYGYEKPWTSFTTLRIDENNYIFGGKTKKRSGGTGEYGTVISPPVWNQETRSITMTCRYGAVDVTQEISIVESTTTGYPDTAKIKYSLVNRDDLPHEVGLRVVIDTMLGENDGAPFRIGETAIQTDSVIEKSGLPEFWQAFDTLTDPKVIAQGTLKGREATPPDFLYFTNWGSVADSHWEVPLVPERDFTRAGEFELDSAAVYLWKPVTLPAAGSATYVLYYGLGGVTVVPGHLQIGASSPAQVILSENGNSFSIVAYIQNTGVSPAMSTRARLNLPPGLVLAEKKPPEIYIGKLDPGEMTQLHWEVKPTGNIIGMLSPFSVVASAINIPENKVERSIRVVGPPKLILAVNPPPTLKIEDERVVPAPYPLTATIRNTGESEAFGVIGSLQLGEGMKPAPKEILRRYVGNLKPGEEYKLTWYLTPAGIGKRTYLGVQFESNSTKPVMYIAGIQLPVLIPKIHLVPLTPPKVGELLAMEVRAENL
;
A
#
# COMPACT_ATOMS: atom_id res chain seq x y z
N MET A 1 7.15 -16.04 44.53
CA MET A 1 7.31 -14.61 44.19
C MET A 1 6.41 -14.33 43.00
N PRO A 2 5.53 -13.36 43.04
CA PRO A 2 4.63 -13.14 41.94
C PRO A 2 5.38 -12.48 40.78
N THR A 3 5.31 -13.09 39.60
CA THR A 3 5.74 -12.54 38.31
C THR A 3 4.90 -11.31 38.00
N SER A 4 5.55 -10.17 37.86
CA SER A 4 4.92 -8.93 37.40
C SER A 4 4.42 -9.12 35.99
N VAL A 5 3.10 -9.06 35.82
CA VAL A 5 2.44 -8.87 34.55
C VAL A 5 2.79 -7.45 34.08
N VAL A 6 3.56 -7.32 33.02
CA VAL A 6 3.77 -6.04 32.35
C VAL A 6 2.46 -5.72 31.63
N GLU A 7 1.74 -4.71 32.14
CA GLU A 7 0.61 -4.12 31.43
C GLU A 7 1.09 -3.57 30.09
N PRO A 8 0.30 -3.73 28.99
CA PRO A 8 0.64 -3.13 27.72
C PRO A 8 0.61 -1.61 27.88
N SER A 9 1.76 -0.97 27.67
CA SER A 9 1.89 0.48 27.65
C SER A 9 0.91 1.07 26.65
N GLU A 10 0.21 2.14 27.07
CA GLU A 10 -0.52 3.03 26.17
C GLU A 10 0.34 3.33 24.94
N GLN A 11 -0.24 3.13 23.76
CA GLN A 11 0.44 3.39 22.47
C GLN A 11 0.92 4.83 22.46
N GLN A 12 2.20 5.02 22.73
CA GLN A 12 2.85 6.31 22.49
C GLN A 12 2.80 6.59 20.99
N PRO A 13 2.50 7.84 20.57
CA PRO A 13 2.52 8.19 19.17
C PRO A 13 3.93 7.90 18.62
N VAL A 14 3.98 7.25 17.44
CA VAL A 14 5.22 6.91 16.74
C VAL A 14 6.13 8.15 16.70
N THR A 15 7.13 8.19 17.58
CA THR A 15 8.05 9.31 17.75
C THR A 15 9.20 9.15 16.77
N GLY A 16 8.98 9.50 15.50
CA GLY A 16 10.07 9.66 14.56
C GLY A 16 10.52 11.12 14.50
N SER A 17 11.80 11.37 14.33
CA SER A 17 12.37 12.68 14.07
C SER A 17 12.40 12.96 12.57
N PHE A 18 12.27 14.23 12.21
CA PHE A 18 12.47 14.72 10.84
C PHE A 18 13.69 15.62 10.81
N THR A 19 14.61 15.34 9.89
CA THR A 19 15.80 16.15 9.64
C THR A 19 15.88 16.55 8.18
N LYS A 20 16.17 17.83 7.93
CA LYS A 20 16.41 18.36 6.59
C LYS A 20 17.89 18.70 6.44
N ASN A 21 18.59 17.95 5.59
CA ASN A 21 19.93 18.28 5.12
C ASN A 21 19.88 18.97 3.75
N ILE A 22 20.99 19.48 3.27
CA ILE A 22 21.07 20.19 1.97
C ILE A 22 20.60 19.28 0.83
N ASP A 23 21.02 18.02 0.84
CA ASP A 23 20.81 17.08 -0.26
C ASP A 23 19.70 16.05 -0.01
N ARG A 24 19.13 15.96 1.19
CA ARG A 24 18.11 14.97 1.54
C ARG A 24 17.25 15.35 2.73
N LEU A 25 16.04 14.80 2.74
CA LEU A 25 15.13 14.81 3.87
C LEU A 25 15.17 13.42 4.51
N ILE A 26 15.20 13.36 5.83
CA ILE A 26 15.32 12.12 6.60
C ILE A 26 14.16 12.01 7.57
N LEU A 27 13.49 10.86 7.56
CA LEU A 27 12.60 10.39 8.61
C LEU A 27 13.31 9.27 9.34
N GLU A 28 13.39 9.34 10.66
CA GLU A 28 14.04 8.29 11.45
C GLU A 28 13.34 8.11 12.79
N ASN A 29 13.42 6.91 13.30
CA ASN A 29 13.06 6.53 14.65
C ASN A 29 14.11 5.56 15.22
N GLU A 30 13.79 4.91 16.32
CA GLU A 30 14.67 3.94 16.98
C GLU A 30 14.90 2.64 16.20
N TYR A 31 14.15 2.37 15.12
CA TYR A 31 14.23 1.13 14.33
C TYR A 31 14.86 1.34 12.96
N ILE A 32 14.38 2.31 12.21
CA ILE A 32 14.82 2.57 10.83
C ILE A 32 14.92 4.07 10.52
N ALA A 33 15.69 4.37 9.49
CA ALA A 33 15.73 5.70 8.87
C ALA A 33 15.46 5.59 7.37
N VAL A 34 14.67 6.55 6.86
CA VAL A 34 14.34 6.70 5.44
C VAL A 34 14.87 8.04 4.96
N ALA A 35 15.72 8.02 3.96
CA ALA A 35 16.24 9.22 3.30
C ALA A 35 15.58 9.42 1.95
N VAL A 36 15.15 10.66 1.64
CA VAL A 36 14.64 11.03 0.32
C VAL A 36 15.55 12.13 -0.25
N SER A 37 16.09 11.90 -1.43
CA SER A 37 16.99 12.86 -2.10
C SER A 37 16.25 14.17 -2.41
N ASN A 38 16.82 15.28 -1.94
CA ASN A 38 16.42 16.65 -2.28
C ASN A 38 17.51 17.35 -3.13
N SER A 39 18.52 16.60 -3.56
CA SER A 39 19.57 17.06 -4.47
C SER A 39 18.99 17.37 -5.85
N SER A 40 19.63 18.28 -6.59
CA SER A 40 19.29 18.54 -8.00
C SER A 40 19.55 17.31 -8.92
N ASP A 41 20.39 16.39 -8.48
CA ASP A 41 20.63 15.10 -9.13
C ASP A 41 19.83 14.01 -8.40
N ALA A 42 19.00 13.27 -9.12
CA ALA A 42 18.18 12.17 -8.59
C ALA A 42 17.16 12.58 -7.50
N THR A 43 16.56 13.76 -7.57
CA THR A 43 15.54 14.23 -6.62
C THR A 43 14.39 13.22 -6.50
N GLY A 44 13.93 12.94 -5.28
CA GLY A 44 12.80 12.04 -5.00
C GLY A 44 13.18 10.55 -4.95
N ARG A 45 14.47 10.18 -5.19
CA ARG A 45 14.95 8.83 -4.91
C ARG A 45 15.05 8.62 -3.41
N PHE A 46 14.87 7.40 -2.97
CA PHE A 46 14.87 7.07 -1.54
C PHE A 46 15.81 5.92 -1.21
N GLY A 47 16.25 5.89 0.04
CA GLY A 47 17.06 4.83 0.64
C GLY A 47 16.58 4.55 2.05
N ILE A 48 16.79 3.34 2.53
CA ILE A 48 16.36 2.89 3.85
C ILE A 48 17.54 2.18 4.53
N LYS A 49 17.75 2.48 5.80
CA LYS A 49 18.69 1.76 6.66
C LYS A 49 18.08 1.46 8.02
N VAL A 50 18.67 0.54 8.71
CA VAL A 50 18.42 0.28 10.13
C VAL A 50 19.08 1.37 10.97
N THR A 51 18.45 1.79 12.04
CA THR A 51 19.05 2.59 13.13
C THR A 51 19.40 1.70 14.31
N GLY A 52 18.52 1.59 15.31
CA GLY A 52 18.69 0.64 16.42
C GLY A 52 18.16 -0.76 16.13
N GLY A 53 17.38 -0.95 15.09
CA GLY A 53 16.98 -2.25 14.59
C GLY A 53 15.92 -2.98 15.42
N ASP A 54 15.91 -4.31 15.30
CA ASP A 54 15.02 -5.19 16.04
C ASP A 54 15.49 -5.30 17.51
N PRO A 55 14.71 -4.87 18.50
CA PRO A 55 15.10 -4.93 19.92
C PRO A 55 15.44 -6.35 20.42
N LEU A 56 15.00 -7.38 19.70
CA LEU A 56 15.24 -8.78 20.01
C LEU A 56 16.43 -9.37 19.27
N ARG A 57 17.14 -8.56 18.47
CA ARG A 57 18.27 -8.97 17.64
C ARG A 57 19.43 -7.99 17.82
N SER A 58 20.63 -8.50 17.89
CA SER A 58 21.85 -7.69 17.89
C SER A 58 22.61 -7.88 16.58
N GLY A 59 23.24 -6.81 16.07
CA GLY A 59 24.08 -6.83 14.88
C GLY A 59 23.38 -6.42 13.60
N ASP A 60 22.13 -5.99 13.68
CA ASP A 60 21.40 -5.36 12.58
C ASP A 60 21.47 -3.81 12.61
N GLU A 61 21.99 -3.23 13.70
CA GLU A 61 22.10 -1.78 13.89
C GLU A 61 22.95 -1.14 12.78
N GLU A 62 22.54 0.04 12.31
CA GLU A 62 23.19 0.83 11.27
C GLU A 62 23.39 0.12 9.93
N LYS A 63 22.73 -1.01 9.68
CA LYS A 63 22.83 -1.80 8.43
C LYS A 63 21.96 -1.20 7.32
N ALA A 64 22.46 -1.28 6.08
CA ALA A 64 21.68 -0.92 4.91
C ALA A 64 20.54 -1.94 4.69
N LEU A 65 19.37 -1.45 4.23
CA LEU A 65 18.29 -2.25 3.66
C LEU A 65 18.12 -1.99 2.15
N ILE A 66 18.56 -0.80 1.71
CA ILE A 66 18.59 -0.36 0.31
C ILE A 66 19.96 0.25 0.04
N TYR A 67 20.53 -0.03 -1.13
CA TYR A 67 21.80 0.54 -1.54
C TYR A 67 21.77 2.08 -1.56
N GLY A 68 22.88 2.68 -1.10
CA GLY A 68 23.13 4.11 -1.26
C GLY A 68 22.28 5.02 -0.38
N TYR A 69 21.90 4.63 0.83
CA TYR A 69 21.15 5.46 1.78
C TYR A 69 21.69 6.91 1.89
N GLU A 70 23.01 7.10 1.94
CA GLU A 70 23.62 8.42 2.09
C GLU A 70 23.41 9.33 0.86
N LYS A 71 23.27 8.77 -0.31
CA LYS A 71 22.98 9.45 -1.58
C LYS A 71 22.03 8.58 -2.41
N PRO A 72 20.74 8.57 -2.11
CA PRO A 72 19.79 7.70 -2.78
C PRO A 72 19.69 7.99 -4.28
N TRP A 73 19.93 6.95 -5.12
CA TRP A 73 19.79 7.07 -6.57
C TRP A 73 19.43 5.75 -7.27
N THR A 74 19.65 4.61 -6.65
CA THR A 74 19.57 3.29 -7.27
C THR A 74 18.16 2.70 -7.27
N SER A 75 17.42 2.85 -6.16
CA SER A 75 15.99 2.54 -6.13
C SER A 75 15.21 3.62 -6.86
N PHE A 76 14.36 3.21 -7.82
CA PHE A 76 13.66 4.17 -8.68
C PHE A 76 12.30 3.66 -9.14
N THR A 77 11.49 4.59 -9.63
CA THR A 77 10.13 4.33 -10.08
C THR A 77 9.98 4.76 -11.52
N THR A 78 9.35 3.90 -12.31
CA THR A 78 8.99 4.17 -13.70
C THR A 78 7.47 4.18 -13.85
N LEU A 79 6.97 5.08 -14.66
CA LEU A 79 5.56 5.20 -15.03
C LEU A 79 5.43 4.85 -16.51
N ARG A 80 4.38 4.11 -16.87
CA ARG A 80 3.93 4.00 -18.26
C ARG A 80 2.63 4.77 -18.38
N ILE A 81 2.62 5.81 -19.21
CA ILE A 81 1.45 6.64 -19.47
C ILE A 81 1.26 6.70 -20.99
N ASP A 82 0.13 6.19 -21.48
CA ASP A 82 -0.22 6.16 -22.90
C ASP A 82 0.94 5.63 -23.78
N GLU A 83 1.49 4.45 -23.39
CA GLU A 83 2.63 3.77 -24.04
C GLU A 83 4.02 4.42 -23.84
N ASN A 84 4.11 5.64 -23.31
CA ASN A 84 5.38 6.30 -23.02
C ASN A 84 5.88 5.93 -21.62
N ASN A 85 7.19 5.72 -21.51
CA ASN A 85 7.83 5.39 -20.24
C ASN A 85 8.53 6.61 -19.66
N TYR A 86 8.22 6.93 -18.41
CA TYR A 86 8.78 8.05 -17.68
C TYR A 86 9.44 7.58 -16.39
N ILE A 87 10.45 8.30 -15.94
CA ILE A 87 11.09 8.09 -14.64
C ILE A 87 10.56 9.11 -13.65
N PHE A 88 10.15 8.66 -12.47
CA PHE A 88 9.69 9.53 -11.40
C PHE A 88 10.86 10.29 -10.77
N GLY A 89 10.62 11.57 -10.49
CA GLY A 89 11.55 12.42 -9.77
C GLY A 89 12.37 13.36 -10.65
N GLY A 90 13.47 13.86 -10.09
CA GLY A 90 14.38 14.75 -10.79
C GLY A 90 15.33 13.99 -11.72
N LYS A 91 15.82 14.72 -12.74
CA LYS A 91 16.77 14.17 -13.73
C LYS A 91 18.05 13.71 -13.06
N THR A 92 18.60 12.61 -13.57
CA THR A 92 19.94 12.14 -13.20
C THR A 92 20.66 11.62 -14.45
N LYS A 93 21.99 11.71 -14.45
CA LYS A 93 22.85 11.09 -15.46
C LYS A 93 23.30 9.69 -15.06
N LYS A 94 22.93 9.23 -13.86
CA LYS A 94 23.26 7.92 -13.35
C LYS A 94 22.49 6.82 -14.09
N ARG A 95 23.00 5.59 -14.05
CA ARG A 95 22.48 4.43 -14.79
C ARG A 95 20.96 4.27 -14.69
N SER A 96 20.42 4.40 -13.49
CA SER A 96 18.99 4.23 -13.22
C SER A 96 18.07 5.29 -13.83
N GLY A 97 18.55 6.16 -14.70
CA GLY A 97 17.74 7.23 -15.26
C GLY A 97 18.39 8.05 -16.37
N GLY A 98 19.66 7.80 -16.68
CA GLY A 98 20.43 8.65 -17.60
C GLY A 98 19.88 8.76 -19.03
N THR A 99 19.14 7.75 -19.49
CA THR A 99 18.52 7.70 -20.83
C THR A 99 17.01 7.81 -20.80
N GLY A 100 16.39 7.98 -19.60
CA GLY A 100 14.95 8.02 -19.46
C GLY A 100 14.35 9.40 -19.66
N GLU A 101 13.04 9.43 -19.93
CA GLU A 101 12.25 10.64 -19.96
C GLU A 101 11.73 10.99 -18.57
N TYR A 102 11.56 12.29 -18.31
CA TYR A 102 11.14 12.83 -17.02
C TYR A 102 9.97 13.77 -17.17
N GLY A 103 9.13 13.80 -16.15
CA GLY A 103 8.09 14.81 -16.01
C GLY A 103 8.61 16.15 -15.48
N THR A 104 7.69 17.03 -15.18
CA THR A 104 7.95 18.32 -14.51
C THR A 104 7.76 18.14 -13.02
N VAL A 105 8.75 18.53 -12.21
CA VAL A 105 8.61 18.58 -10.75
C VAL A 105 7.66 19.72 -10.38
N ILE A 106 6.50 19.38 -9.84
CA ILE A 106 5.48 20.34 -9.38
C ILE A 106 5.75 20.74 -7.93
N SER A 107 6.11 19.78 -7.09
CA SER A 107 6.53 20.00 -5.72
C SER A 107 7.75 19.12 -5.44
N PRO A 108 8.90 19.70 -5.09
CA PRO A 108 10.06 18.94 -4.66
C PRO A 108 9.73 18.21 -3.34
N PRO A 109 10.62 17.32 -2.85
CA PRO A 109 10.42 16.66 -1.56
C PRO A 109 10.20 17.66 -0.44
N VAL A 110 9.09 17.54 0.26
CA VAL A 110 8.71 18.39 1.40
C VAL A 110 8.17 17.52 2.55
N TRP A 111 8.45 17.96 3.76
CA TRP A 111 7.85 17.38 4.96
C TRP A 111 6.41 17.83 5.12
N ASN A 112 5.53 16.87 5.30
CA ASN A 112 4.14 17.08 5.68
C ASN A 112 3.95 16.68 7.14
N GLN A 113 3.72 17.67 8.01
CA GLN A 113 3.58 17.45 9.45
C GLN A 113 2.28 16.73 9.81
N GLU A 114 1.20 16.94 9.05
CA GLU A 114 -0.10 16.34 9.31
C GLU A 114 -0.07 14.83 9.06
N THR A 115 0.49 14.41 7.92
CA THR A 115 0.61 12.99 7.55
C THR A 115 1.91 12.35 8.05
N ARG A 116 2.82 13.13 8.66
CA ARG A 116 4.16 12.70 9.10
C ARG A 116 4.91 11.95 7.99
N SER A 117 4.90 12.52 6.80
CA SER A 117 5.47 11.92 5.59
C SER A 117 6.30 12.93 4.79
N ILE A 118 7.19 12.42 3.95
CA ILE A 118 7.86 13.20 2.90
C ILE A 118 7.07 13.01 1.63
N THR A 119 6.64 14.11 1.01
CA THR A 119 5.84 14.10 -0.22
C THR A 119 6.55 14.80 -1.35
N MET A 120 6.42 14.29 -2.58
CA MET A 120 6.90 14.89 -3.82
C MET A 120 5.89 14.69 -4.93
N THR A 121 5.66 15.70 -5.77
CA THR A 121 4.74 15.60 -6.90
C THR A 121 5.42 15.96 -8.21
N CYS A 122 5.26 15.10 -9.20
CA CYS A 122 5.68 15.30 -10.58
C CYS A 122 4.48 15.23 -11.52
N ARG A 123 4.53 15.95 -12.65
CA ARG A 123 3.52 15.95 -13.71
C ARG A 123 4.06 15.34 -14.99
N TYR A 124 3.29 14.47 -15.59
CA TYR A 124 3.58 13.76 -16.83
C TYR A 124 2.41 13.98 -17.79
N GLY A 125 2.55 14.93 -18.71
CA GLY A 125 1.40 15.38 -19.52
C GLY A 125 0.26 15.89 -18.63
N ALA A 126 -0.87 15.21 -18.67
CA ALA A 126 -2.04 15.53 -17.84
C ALA A 126 -2.10 14.74 -16.51
N VAL A 127 -1.17 13.84 -16.26
CA VAL A 127 -1.19 12.99 -15.05
C VAL A 127 -0.24 13.53 -13.99
N ASP A 128 -0.79 13.87 -12.82
CA ASP A 128 -0.01 14.20 -11.62
C ASP A 128 0.28 12.91 -10.85
N VAL A 129 1.53 12.74 -10.44
CA VAL A 129 1.99 11.61 -9.63
C VAL A 129 2.63 12.13 -8.36
N THR A 130 2.06 11.75 -7.22
CA THR A 130 2.59 12.11 -5.90
C THR A 130 3.15 10.86 -5.23
N GLN A 131 4.43 10.92 -4.86
CA GLN A 131 5.06 9.96 -3.96
C GLN A 131 4.90 10.49 -2.52
N GLU A 132 4.52 9.61 -1.61
CA GLU A 132 4.45 9.88 -0.18
C GLU A 132 5.16 8.74 0.56
N ILE A 133 6.15 9.08 1.40
CA ILE A 133 6.92 8.12 2.17
C ILE A 133 6.80 8.44 3.65
N SER A 134 6.41 7.45 4.44
CA SER A 134 6.26 7.53 5.90
C SER A 134 6.78 6.27 6.58
N ILE A 135 7.07 6.34 7.88
CA ILE A 135 7.39 5.17 8.70
C ILE A 135 6.12 4.72 9.41
N VAL A 136 5.84 3.43 9.35
CA VAL A 136 4.64 2.81 9.90
C VAL A 136 4.99 1.51 10.62
N GLU A 137 4.04 0.99 11.42
CA GLU A 137 4.19 -0.31 12.06
C GLU A 137 4.26 -1.44 11.03
N SER A 138 5.16 -2.40 11.24
CA SER A 138 5.22 -3.63 10.47
C SER A 138 4.01 -4.53 10.73
N THR A 139 3.67 -5.36 9.74
CA THR A 139 2.65 -6.40 9.91
C THR A 139 3.13 -7.59 10.73
N THR A 140 4.45 -7.78 10.85
CA THR A 140 5.06 -8.96 11.50
C THR A 140 5.67 -8.66 12.87
N THR A 141 6.26 -7.49 13.07
CA THR A 141 6.83 -7.09 14.37
C THR A 141 5.83 -6.31 15.23
N GLY A 142 4.95 -5.50 14.60
CA GLY A 142 4.13 -4.52 15.29
C GLY A 142 4.89 -3.26 15.69
N TYR A 143 6.21 -3.17 15.40
CA TYR A 143 7.03 -1.98 15.61
C TYR A 143 6.98 -1.05 14.39
N PRO A 144 7.24 0.26 14.56
CA PRO A 144 7.32 1.20 13.46
C PRO A 144 8.68 1.10 12.73
N ASP A 145 8.92 -0.05 12.13
CA ASP A 145 10.16 -0.47 11.49
C ASP A 145 10.02 -0.68 9.98
N THR A 146 8.95 -0.14 9.39
CA THR A 146 8.62 -0.31 7.99
C THR A 146 8.36 1.03 7.32
N ALA A 147 8.98 1.26 6.15
CA ALA A 147 8.64 2.37 5.27
C ALA A 147 7.40 2.02 4.44
N LYS A 148 6.40 2.89 4.47
CA LYS A 148 5.26 2.90 3.56
C LYS A 148 5.57 3.85 2.42
N ILE A 149 5.57 3.33 1.20
CA ILE A 149 5.82 4.10 -0.02
C ILE A 149 4.53 4.09 -0.83
N LYS A 150 3.90 5.26 -0.96
CA LYS A 150 2.62 5.42 -1.64
C LYS A 150 2.79 6.30 -2.87
N TYR A 151 2.21 5.85 -3.98
CA TYR A 151 2.07 6.63 -5.21
C TYR A 151 0.60 6.90 -5.47
N SER A 152 0.24 8.17 -5.61
CA SER A 152 -1.10 8.62 -5.99
C SER A 152 -1.03 9.26 -7.36
N LEU A 153 -1.75 8.69 -8.33
CA LEU A 153 -1.84 9.15 -9.70
C LEU A 153 -3.19 9.83 -9.90
N VAL A 154 -3.19 11.03 -10.45
CA VAL A 154 -4.40 11.82 -10.68
C VAL A 154 -4.42 12.30 -12.12
N ASN A 155 -5.44 11.88 -12.86
CA ASN A 155 -5.69 12.38 -14.21
C ASN A 155 -6.33 13.79 -14.11
N ARG A 156 -5.68 14.79 -14.70
CA ARG A 156 -6.15 16.18 -14.75
C ARG A 156 -6.82 16.54 -16.08
N ASP A 157 -6.88 15.58 -16.99
CA ASP A 157 -7.48 15.74 -18.31
C ASP A 157 -8.98 15.39 -18.29
N ASP A 158 -9.67 15.84 -19.33
CA ASP A 158 -11.04 15.44 -19.64
C ASP A 158 -11.10 14.11 -20.44
N LEU A 159 -9.93 13.56 -20.82
CA LEU A 159 -9.78 12.29 -21.52
C LEU A 159 -9.23 11.20 -20.58
N PRO A 160 -9.55 9.91 -20.82
CA PRO A 160 -8.94 8.82 -20.11
C PRO A 160 -7.47 8.63 -20.52
N HIS A 161 -6.63 8.15 -19.61
CA HIS A 161 -5.23 7.77 -19.85
C HIS A 161 -4.97 6.35 -19.35
N GLU A 162 -4.13 5.60 -20.06
CA GLU A 162 -3.62 4.31 -19.59
C GLU A 162 -2.41 4.56 -18.70
N VAL A 163 -2.46 4.12 -17.41
CA VAL A 163 -1.37 4.36 -16.47
C VAL A 163 -0.91 3.09 -15.78
N GLY A 164 0.39 2.84 -15.80
CA GLY A 164 1.06 1.73 -15.10
C GLY A 164 2.20 2.24 -14.23
N LEU A 165 2.59 1.43 -13.24
CA LEU A 165 3.65 1.75 -12.30
C LEU A 165 4.63 0.58 -12.17
N ARG A 166 5.93 0.88 -12.14
CA ARG A 166 7.00 -0.06 -11.83
C ARG A 166 7.92 0.55 -10.77
N VAL A 167 8.12 -0.15 -9.65
CA VAL A 167 9.03 0.28 -8.58
C VAL A 167 10.15 -0.72 -8.46
N VAL A 168 11.39 -0.26 -8.50
CA VAL A 168 12.61 -1.03 -8.30
C VAL A 168 13.18 -0.70 -6.93
N ILE A 169 13.31 -1.72 -6.09
CA ILE A 169 14.02 -1.68 -4.81
C ILE A 169 15.38 -2.36 -5.03
N ASP A 170 16.43 -1.60 -4.93
CA ASP A 170 17.81 -2.05 -4.98
C ASP A 170 18.21 -2.57 -3.59
N THR A 171 18.20 -3.89 -3.43
CA THR A 171 18.34 -4.51 -2.12
C THR A 171 19.81 -4.68 -1.74
N MET A 172 20.20 -4.03 -0.66
CA MET A 172 21.51 -4.22 -0.03
C MET A 172 21.32 -4.49 1.46
N LEU A 173 21.56 -5.71 1.92
CA LEU A 173 21.40 -6.11 3.31
C LEU A 173 22.76 -6.08 4.02
N GLY A 174 22.93 -5.08 4.89
CA GLY A 174 24.22 -4.84 5.50
C GLY A 174 25.26 -4.45 4.44
N GLU A 175 26.20 -5.35 4.16
CA GLU A 175 27.25 -5.18 3.13
C GLU A 175 27.02 -6.07 1.89
N ASN A 176 25.94 -6.88 1.88
CA ASN A 176 25.65 -7.78 0.77
C ASN A 176 24.70 -7.12 -0.24
N ASP A 177 25.24 -6.73 -1.40
CA ASP A 177 24.52 -6.15 -2.52
C ASP A 177 23.79 -7.22 -3.37
N GLY A 178 24.22 -8.47 -3.28
CA GLY A 178 23.57 -9.62 -3.88
C GLY A 178 22.67 -10.39 -2.92
N ALA A 179 21.95 -9.69 -2.05
CA ALA A 179 21.12 -10.27 -1.01
C ALA A 179 20.15 -11.33 -1.54
N PRO A 180 20.16 -12.57 -1.02
CA PRO A 180 19.21 -13.60 -1.41
C PRO A 180 17.83 -13.33 -0.79
N PHE A 181 16.78 -13.85 -1.46
CA PHE A 181 15.41 -13.71 -1.01
C PHE A 181 14.81 -15.04 -0.54
N ARG A 182 13.70 -14.96 0.18
CA ARG A 182 12.83 -16.09 0.53
C ARG A 182 11.37 -15.75 0.36
N ILE A 183 10.64 -16.73 -0.19
CA ILE A 183 9.19 -16.72 -0.28
C ILE A 183 8.68 -18.08 0.18
N GLY A 184 7.84 -18.07 1.22
CA GLY A 184 7.37 -19.32 1.82
C GLY A 184 8.57 -20.21 2.19
N GLU A 185 8.63 -21.42 1.65
CA GLU A 185 9.71 -22.39 1.92
C GLU A 185 10.88 -22.29 0.91
N THR A 186 10.80 -21.38 -0.06
CA THR A 186 11.73 -21.34 -1.19
C THR A 186 12.74 -20.20 -1.05
N ALA A 187 14.02 -20.53 -1.06
CA ALA A 187 15.10 -19.55 -1.26
C ALA A 187 15.16 -19.14 -2.73
N ILE A 188 15.30 -17.86 -2.99
CA ILE A 188 15.41 -17.29 -4.32
C ILE A 188 16.77 -16.61 -4.43
N GLN A 189 17.64 -17.16 -5.28
CA GLN A 189 18.99 -16.69 -5.53
C GLN A 189 19.25 -16.49 -7.03
N THR A 190 18.20 -16.66 -7.85
CA THR A 190 18.25 -16.53 -9.30
C THR A 190 17.06 -15.74 -9.80
N ASP A 191 17.15 -15.24 -11.02
CA ASP A 191 16.08 -14.50 -11.68
C ASP A 191 14.74 -15.25 -11.56
N SER A 192 13.74 -14.56 -11.02
CA SER A 192 12.44 -15.16 -10.72
C SER A 192 11.30 -14.16 -10.88
N VAL A 193 10.13 -14.67 -11.21
CA VAL A 193 8.91 -13.87 -11.31
C VAL A 193 7.74 -14.57 -10.62
N ILE A 194 6.92 -13.82 -9.93
CA ILE A 194 5.70 -14.28 -9.29
C ILE A 194 4.55 -13.42 -9.79
N GLU A 195 3.56 -14.07 -10.38
CA GLU A 195 2.33 -13.41 -10.82
C GLU A 195 1.39 -13.14 -9.64
N LYS A 196 0.48 -12.20 -9.79
CA LYS A 196 -0.49 -11.73 -8.77
C LYS A 196 -1.23 -12.86 -8.05
N SER A 197 -1.63 -13.90 -8.77
CA SER A 197 -2.33 -15.06 -8.20
C SER A 197 -1.48 -15.90 -7.24
N GLY A 198 -0.16 -15.91 -7.44
CA GLY A 198 0.81 -16.64 -6.63
C GLY A 198 1.51 -15.81 -5.56
N LEU A 199 1.19 -14.51 -5.43
CA LEU A 199 1.85 -13.66 -4.44
C LEU A 199 1.59 -14.15 -3.01
N PRO A 200 2.65 -14.23 -2.16
CA PRO A 200 2.50 -14.47 -0.72
C PRO A 200 2.01 -13.20 0.01
N GLU A 201 1.89 -13.26 1.33
CA GLU A 201 1.62 -12.06 2.14
C GLU A 201 2.83 -11.11 2.16
N PHE A 202 4.03 -11.69 2.22
CA PHE A 202 5.30 -10.95 2.22
C PHE A 202 6.43 -11.80 1.61
N TRP A 203 7.52 -11.15 1.26
CA TRP A 203 8.81 -11.75 0.94
C TRP A 203 9.88 -11.18 1.85
N GLN A 204 10.99 -11.86 2.01
CA GLN A 204 12.11 -11.41 2.84
C GLN A 204 13.42 -11.45 2.07
N ALA A 205 14.32 -10.51 2.37
CA ALA A 205 15.71 -10.49 1.93
C ALA A 205 16.63 -10.67 3.13
N PHE A 206 17.76 -11.28 2.91
CA PHE A 206 18.71 -11.65 3.97
C PHE A 206 20.13 -11.22 3.56
N ASP A 207 20.91 -10.75 4.51
CA ASP A 207 22.35 -10.54 4.26
C ASP A 207 23.05 -11.86 3.97
N THR A 208 22.61 -12.93 4.60
CA THR A 208 23.00 -14.32 4.32
C THR A 208 21.85 -15.26 4.67
N LEU A 209 21.72 -16.36 3.95
CA LEU A 209 20.72 -17.39 4.25
C LEU A 209 21.07 -18.21 5.49
N THR A 210 22.36 -18.23 5.86
CA THR A 210 22.87 -18.93 7.03
C THR A 210 23.27 -17.91 8.10
N ASP A 211 22.68 -17.93 9.28
CA ASP A 211 22.96 -16.99 10.38
C ASP A 211 22.77 -15.50 10.01
N PRO A 212 21.60 -15.12 9.51
CA PRO A 212 21.36 -13.74 9.05
C PRO A 212 21.43 -12.76 10.23
N LYS A 213 22.17 -11.65 10.04
CA LYS A 213 22.23 -10.54 10.99
C LYS A 213 21.14 -9.52 10.70
N VAL A 214 20.90 -9.19 9.45
CA VAL A 214 19.86 -8.27 9.03
C VAL A 214 18.90 -8.94 8.08
N ILE A 215 17.60 -8.70 8.30
CA ILE A 215 16.52 -9.23 7.46
C ILE A 215 15.62 -8.06 7.07
N ALA A 216 15.38 -7.90 5.78
CA ALA A 216 14.35 -6.99 5.28
C ALA A 216 13.10 -7.75 4.86
N GLN A 217 11.97 -7.04 4.82
CA GLN A 217 10.70 -7.58 4.41
C GLN A 217 9.95 -6.63 3.49
N GLY A 218 9.45 -7.16 2.37
CA GLY A 218 8.48 -6.48 1.52
C GLY A 218 7.09 -7.07 1.73
N THR A 219 6.13 -6.27 2.21
CA THR A 219 4.75 -6.73 2.44
C THR A 219 3.90 -6.48 1.19
N LEU A 220 3.22 -7.53 0.71
CA LEU A 220 2.48 -7.54 -0.55
C LEU A 220 0.96 -7.52 -0.36
N LYS A 221 0.47 -8.00 0.79
CA LYS A 221 -0.95 -8.10 1.11
C LYS A 221 -1.24 -7.60 2.52
N GLY A 222 -2.48 -7.24 2.76
CA GLY A 222 -2.94 -6.70 4.03
C GLY A 222 -2.76 -5.18 4.14
N ARG A 223 -3.38 -4.58 5.11
CA ARG A 223 -3.46 -3.13 5.30
C ARG A 223 -3.83 -2.40 4.00
N GLU A 224 -3.06 -1.41 3.60
CA GLU A 224 -3.24 -0.65 2.36
C GLU A 224 -2.42 -1.21 1.18
N ALA A 225 -1.64 -2.28 1.38
CA ALA A 225 -0.80 -2.83 0.32
C ALA A 225 -1.60 -3.06 -0.96
N THR A 226 -1.07 -2.60 -2.08
CA THR A 226 -1.61 -2.86 -3.40
C THR A 226 -0.81 -3.99 -4.03
N PRO A 227 -1.32 -5.23 -4.07
CA PRO A 227 -0.59 -6.35 -4.65
C PRO A 227 -0.21 -6.05 -6.11
N PRO A 228 1.08 -6.15 -6.50
CA PRO A 228 1.49 -5.94 -7.88
C PRO A 228 0.95 -7.04 -8.80
N ASP A 229 0.87 -6.78 -10.10
CA ASP A 229 0.53 -7.82 -11.07
C ASP A 229 1.68 -8.81 -11.27
N PHE A 230 2.92 -8.30 -11.10
CA PHE A 230 4.15 -9.11 -11.07
C PHE A 230 5.11 -8.61 -10.00
N LEU A 231 5.73 -9.54 -9.31
CA LEU A 231 6.89 -9.33 -8.46
C LEU A 231 8.08 -10.08 -9.07
N TYR A 232 9.16 -9.37 -9.34
CA TYR A 232 10.38 -9.96 -9.87
C TYR A 232 11.52 -9.87 -8.86
N PHE A 233 12.39 -10.87 -8.86
CA PHE A 233 13.70 -10.84 -8.23
C PHE A 233 14.74 -11.05 -9.33
N THR A 234 15.68 -10.13 -9.47
CA THR A 234 16.62 -10.14 -10.59
C THR A 234 17.82 -9.26 -10.29
N ASN A 235 18.80 -9.24 -11.22
CA ASN A 235 19.94 -8.33 -11.13
C ASN A 235 19.49 -6.87 -11.31
N TRP A 236 19.93 -5.99 -10.40
CA TRP A 236 19.60 -4.56 -10.43
C TRP A 236 20.02 -3.88 -11.72
N GLY A 237 21.26 -4.11 -12.18
CA GLY A 237 21.77 -3.50 -13.40
C GLY A 237 20.93 -3.83 -14.64
N SER A 238 20.37 -5.03 -14.71
CA SER A 238 19.47 -5.44 -15.80
C SER A 238 18.19 -4.61 -15.86
N VAL A 239 17.62 -4.24 -14.70
CA VAL A 239 16.41 -3.43 -14.63
C VAL A 239 16.67 -1.93 -14.60
N ALA A 240 17.89 -1.52 -14.22
CA ALA A 240 18.30 -0.12 -14.30
C ALA A 240 18.51 0.35 -15.75
N ASP A 241 18.90 -0.55 -16.64
CA ASP A 241 19.08 -0.27 -18.07
C ASP A 241 17.77 -0.37 -18.87
N SER A 242 16.69 -0.88 -18.25
CA SER A 242 15.37 -0.96 -18.85
C SER A 242 14.38 -0.11 -18.06
N HIS A 243 13.62 0.75 -18.73
CA HIS A 243 12.70 1.66 -18.03
C HIS A 243 11.33 1.03 -17.75
N TRP A 244 10.95 -0.04 -18.40
CA TRP A 244 9.67 -0.73 -18.17
C TRP A 244 9.79 -2.24 -18.13
N GLU A 245 10.41 -2.82 -19.13
CA GLU A 245 10.57 -4.27 -19.20
C GLU A 245 11.50 -4.80 -18.11
N VAL A 246 11.28 -6.03 -17.67
CA VAL A 246 12.15 -6.73 -16.72
C VAL A 246 12.79 -7.90 -17.46
N PRO A 247 14.05 -7.76 -17.91
CA PRO A 247 14.74 -8.83 -18.65
C PRO A 247 15.18 -9.94 -17.70
N LEU A 248 14.43 -11.04 -17.68
CA LEU A 248 14.76 -12.24 -16.91
C LEU A 248 15.59 -13.21 -17.76
N VAL A 249 16.56 -13.84 -17.14
CA VAL A 249 17.34 -14.94 -17.71
C VAL A 249 17.18 -16.14 -16.78
N PRO A 250 16.52 -17.23 -17.21
CA PRO A 250 16.32 -18.40 -16.38
C PRO A 250 17.63 -18.91 -15.76
N GLU A 251 17.59 -19.31 -14.50
CA GLU A 251 18.72 -19.87 -13.73
C GLU A 251 19.92 -18.92 -13.54
N ARG A 252 19.86 -17.68 -14.06
CA ARG A 252 20.88 -16.68 -13.79
C ARG A 252 20.80 -16.28 -12.32
N ASP A 253 21.94 -16.35 -11.62
CA ASP A 253 22.10 -15.67 -10.34
C ASP A 253 21.99 -14.13 -10.53
N PHE A 254 22.08 -13.37 -9.45
CA PHE A 254 21.93 -11.91 -9.54
C PHE A 254 23.19 -11.24 -10.11
N THR A 255 23.87 -11.90 -11.06
CA THR A 255 24.95 -11.33 -11.87
C THR A 255 24.45 -10.86 -13.23
N ARG A 256 25.32 -10.22 -13.99
CA ARG A 256 25.07 -9.76 -15.35
C ARG A 256 26.31 -9.97 -16.24
N ALA A 257 26.08 -10.20 -17.52
CA ALA A 257 27.16 -10.31 -18.48
C ALA A 257 28.04 -9.04 -18.50
N GLY A 258 29.34 -9.20 -18.20
CA GLY A 258 30.31 -8.10 -18.09
C GLY A 258 30.39 -7.44 -16.71
N GLU A 259 29.55 -7.84 -15.75
CA GLU A 259 29.56 -7.44 -14.34
C GLU A 259 29.68 -8.73 -13.51
N PHE A 260 30.66 -8.81 -12.62
CA PHE A 260 30.98 -10.06 -11.91
C PHE A 260 30.54 -10.05 -10.46
N GLU A 261 30.00 -8.92 -9.99
CA GLU A 261 29.46 -8.78 -8.64
C GLU A 261 27.98 -9.13 -8.63
N LEU A 262 27.53 -9.77 -7.57
CA LEU A 262 26.11 -10.00 -7.31
C LEU A 262 25.47 -8.66 -6.95
N ASP A 263 24.31 -8.39 -7.55
CA ASP A 263 23.58 -7.13 -7.36
C ASP A 263 22.08 -7.43 -7.51
N SER A 264 21.37 -7.49 -6.40
CA SER A 264 19.99 -7.98 -6.36
C SER A 264 18.97 -6.86 -6.25
N ALA A 265 17.84 -7.02 -6.93
CA ALA A 265 16.70 -6.11 -6.84
C ALA A 265 15.35 -6.85 -6.78
N ALA A 266 14.42 -6.25 -6.02
CA ALA A 266 13.01 -6.60 -6.08
C ALA A 266 12.24 -5.57 -6.92
N VAL A 267 11.45 -6.04 -7.89
CA VAL A 267 10.71 -5.17 -8.80
C VAL A 267 9.22 -5.44 -8.69
N TYR A 268 8.48 -4.40 -8.33
CA TYR A 268 7.02 -4.40 -8.30
C TYR A 268 6.51 -3.80 -9.62
N LEU A 269 5.64 -4.50 -10.32
CA LEU A 269 5.06 -4.02 -11.56
C LEU A 269 3.54 -4.14 -11.52
N TRP A 270 2.87 -3.00 -11.66
CA TRP A 270 1.43 -2.87 -11.89
C TRP A 270 1.20 -2.52 -13.36
N LYS A 271 0.47 -3.39 -14.05
CA LYS A 271 0.12 -3.20 -15.47
C LYS A 271 -0.67 -1.91 -15.67
N PRO A 272 -0.57 -1.30 -16.86
CA PRO A 272 -1.43 -0.16 -17.20
C PRO A 272 -2.91 -0.47 -17.01
N VAL A 273 -3.61 0.49 -16.41
CA VAL A 273 -5.06 0.49 -16.24
C VAL A 273 -5.61 1.83 -16.72
N THR A 274 -6.83 1.82 -17.24
CA THR A 274 -7.50 3.04 -17.67
C THR A 274 -7.82 3.92 -16.47
N LEU A 275 -7.26 5.11 -16.45
CA LEU A 275 -7.54 6.17 -15.49
C LEU A 275 -8.51 7.16 -16.15
N PRO A 276 -9.80 7.13 -15.80
CA PRO A 276 -10.79 7.98 -16.48
C PRO A 276 -10.52 9.46 -16.25
N ALA A 277 -11.21 10.31 -17.00
CA ALA A 277 -11.22 11.76 -16.78
C ALA A 277 -11.46 12.09 -15.31
N ALA A 278 -10.66 12.99 -14.72
CA ALA A 278 -10.68 13.35 -13.31
C ALA A 278 -10.56 12.13 -12.33
N GLY A 279 -10.10 10.99 -12.82
CA GLY A 279 -9.91 9.78 -12.03
C GLY A 279 -8.58 9.76 -11.28
N SER A 280 -8.47 8.85 -10.31
CA SER A 280 -7.23 8.63 -9.56
C SER A 280 -6.97 7.14 -9.34
N ALA A 281 -5.69 6.79 -9.20
CA ALA A 281 -5.24 5.48 -8.76
C ALA A 281 -4.23 5.63 -7.63
N THR A 282 -4.17 4.64 -6.74
CA THR A 282 -3.22 4.64 -5.62
C THR A 282 -2.53 3.29 -5.54
N TYR A 283 -1.22 3.30 -5.40
CA TYR A 283 -0.37 2.13 -5.23
C TYR A 283 0.43 2.27 -3.96
N VAL A 284 0.39 1.26 -3.10
CA VAL A 284 1.08 1.26 -1.80
C VAL A 284 1.92 0.00 -1.69
N LEU A 285 3.19 0.17 -1.36
CA LEU A 285 4.10 -0.89 -1.01
C LEU A 285 4.75 -0.60 0.34
N TYR A 286 5.19 -1.66 1.00
CA TYR A 286 5.86 -1.60 2.30
C TYR A 286 7.20 -2.31 2.19
N TYR A 287 8.24 -1.70 2.76
CA TYR A 287 9.56 -2.28 2.86
C TYR A 287 10.26 -1.81 4.13
N GLY A 288 10.81 -2.72 4.90
CA GLY A 288 11.46 -2.41 6.18
C GLY A 288 12.08 -3.64 6.80
N LEU A 289 12.20 -3.66 8.13
CA LEU A 289 12.75 -4.81 8.85
C LEU A 289 11.82 -6.03 8.78
N GLY A 290 12.42 -7.20 8.69
CA GLY A 290 11.74 -8.49 8.73
C GLY A 290 11.57 -8.99 10.16
N GLY A 291 10.31 -9.17 10.58
CA GLY A 291 9.96 -9.62 11.92
C GLY A 291 10.19 -11.12 12.13
N VAL A 292 11.41 -11.52 12.40
CA VAL A 292 11.77 -12.91 12.76
C VAL A 292 12.33 -12.95 14.18
N THR A 293 11.63 -13.60 15.10
CA THR A 293 12.16 -13.89 16.43
C THR A 293 13.05 -15.13 16.34
N VAL A 294 14.32 -15.02 16.70
CA VAL A 294 15.30 -16.12 16.67
C VAL A 294 15.70 -16.52 18.07
N VAL A 295 15.68 -17.83 18.36
CA VAL A 295 16.17 -18.41 19.61
C VAL A 295 17.39 -19.27 19.31
N PRO A 296 18.60 -18.89 19.76
CA PRO A 296 19.81 -19.65 19.53
C PRO A 296 19.79 -21.01 20.24
N GLY A 297 20.56 -21.98 19.72
CA GLY A 297 20.66 -23.33 20.25
C GLY A 297 21.31 -24.24 19.23
N HIS A 298 21.64 -25.50 19.57
CA HIS A 298 22.17 -26.47 18.59
C HIS A 298 21.22 -26.69 17.41
N LEU A 299 19.91 -26.64 17.65
CA LEU A 299 18.90 -26.36 16.64
C LEU A 299 18.44 -24.92 16.86
N GLN A 300 19.03 -23.97 16.16
CA GLN A 300 18.54 -22.59 16.18
C GLN A 300 17.17 -22.55 15.51
N ILE A 301 16.23 -21.85 16.13
CA ILE A 301 14.87 -21.75 15.62
C ILE A 301 14.45 -20.29 15.50
N GLY A 302 13.88 -19.92 14.38
CA GLY A 302 13.26 -18.62 14.15
C GLY A 302 11.79 -18.77 13.78
N ALA A 303 10.96 -17.80 14.14
CA ALA A 303 9.58 -17.76 13.71
C ALA A 303 9.15 -16.36 13.30
N SER A 304 8.31 -16.29 12.27
CA SER A 304 7.64 -15.08 11.81
C SER A 304 6.14 -15.32 11.70
N SER A 305 5.35 -14.32 12.05
CA SER A 305 3.89 -14.34 11.94
C SER A 305 3.37 -12.90 11.92
N PRO A 306 2.13 -12.63 11.43
CA PRO A 306 1.49 -11.35 11.68
C PRO A 306 1.38 -11.06 13.19
N ALA A 307 1.62 -9.81 13.59
CA ALA A 307 1.39 -9.36 14.96
C ALA A 307 -0.11 -9.25 15.28
N GLN A 308 -0.92 -8.94 14.24
CA GLN A 308 -2.36 -8.79 14.32
C GLN A 308 -3.05 -9.39 13.10
N VAL A 309 -4.16 -10.07 13.32
CA VAL A 309 -5.03 -10.59 12.25
C VAL A 309 -6.47 -10.16 12.46
N ILE A 310 -7.17 -9.89 11.37
CA ILE A 310 -8.57 -9.48 11.38
C ILE A 310 -9.43 -10.73 11.21
N LEU A 311 -10.34 -10.96 12.15
CA LEU A 311 -11.35 -12.01 12.01
C LEU A 311 -12.36 -11.57 10.93
N SER A 312 -12.33 -12.22 9.76
CA SER A 312 -13.29 -11.95 8.69
C SER A 312 -14.36 -13.04 8.61
N GLU A 313 -15.53 -12.68 8.09
CA GLU A 313 -16.63 -13.63 7.86
C GLU A 313 -16.22 -14.81 6.95
N ASN A 314 -15.27 -14.58 6.06
CA ASN A 314 -14.76 -15.57 5.11
C ASN A 314 -13.57 -16.38 5.64
N GLY A 315 -13.14 -16.16 6.90
CA GLY A 315 -12.07 -16.91 7.54
C GLY A 315 -10.72 -16.77 6.83
N ASN A 316 -10.20 -15.54 6.71
CA ASN A 316 -8.87 -15.35 6.12
C ASN A 316 -7.82 -16.13 6.89
N SER A 317 -7.03 -16.93 6.18
CA SER A 317 -5.84 -17.55 6.73
C SER A 317 -4.66 -16.58 6.70
N PHE A 318 -3.67 -16.87 7.52
CA PHE A 318 -2.39 -16.18 7.58
C PHE A 318 -1.27 -17.20 7.78
N SER A 319 -0.06 -16.85 7.35
CA SER A 319 1.09 -17.75 7.42
C SER A 319 1.84 -17.61 8.74
N ILE A 320 2.20 -18.73 9.36
CA ILE A 320 3.27 -18.83 10.35
C ILE A 320 4.45 -19.52 9.67
N VAL A 321 5.60 -18.86 9.67
CA VAL A 321 6.84 -19.35 9.05
C VAL A 321 7.84 -19.67 10.13
N ALA A 322 8.52 -20.81 10.04
CA ALA A 322 9.62 -21.17 10.93
C ALA A 322 10.90 -21.48 10.14
N TYR A 323 12.02 -21.08 10.72
CA TYR A 323 13.38 -21.33 10.23
C TYR A 323 14.08 -22.23 11.24
N ILE A 324 14.67 -23.33 10.80
CA ILE A 324 15.37 -24.26 11.68
C ILE A 324 16.76 -24.49 11.08
N GLN A 325 17.79 -24.20 11.88
CA GLN A 325 19.19 -24.35 11.47
C GLN A 325 19.94 -25.25 12.45
N ASN A 326 20.73 -26.17 11.92
CA ASN A 326 21.69 -26.92 12.71
C ASN A 326 22.96 -26.09 12.87
N THR A 327 23.15 -25.45 14.02
CA THR A 327 24.35 -24.68 14.38
C THR A 327 25.42 -25.54 15.07
N GLY A 328 25.12 -26.83 15.29
CA GLY A 328 26.07 -27.79 15.88
C GLY A 328 27.13 -28.24 14.90
N VAL A 329 28.08 -29.00 15.40
CA VAL A 329 29.21 -29.56 14.61
C VAL A 329 28.90 -30.96 14.03
N SER A 330 27.77 -31.53 14.35
CA SER A 330 27.34 -32.88 13.94
C SER A 330 25.96 -32.81 13.29
N PRO A 331 25.63 -33.73 12.36
CA PRO A 331 24.31 -33.77 11.74
C PRO A 331 23.18 -33.96 12.77
N ALA A 332 22.13 -33.19 12.66
CA ALA A 332 20.90 -33.36 13.40
C ALA A 332 20.02 -34.41 12.70
N MET A 333 19.79 -35.55 13.37
CA MET A 333 19.10 -36.69 12.79
C MET A 333 17.62 -36.72 13.21
N SER A 334 16.75 -37.12 12.28
CA SER A 334 15.30 -37.21 12.52
C SER A 334 14.70 -35.91 13.05
N THR A 335 15.18 -34.79 12.52
CA THR A 335 14.71 -33.44 12.88
C THR A 335 13.23 -33.29 12.57
N ARG A 336 12.50 -32.68 13.49
CA ARG A 336 11.07 -32.39 13.38
C ARG A 336 10.79 -30.99 13.88
N ALA A 337 9.72 -30.39 13.36
CA ALA A 337 9.18 -29.15 13.88
C ALA A 337 7.70 -29.27 14.14
N ARG A 338 7.23 -28.81 15.29
CA ARG A 338 5.84 -28.84 15.68
C ARG A 338 5.31 -27.45 16.03
N LEU A 339 4.23 -27.06 15.36
CA LEU A 339 3.47 -25.86 15.68
C LEU A 339 2.43 -26.19 16.76
N ASN A 340 2.46 -25.45 17.86
CA ASN A 340 1.47 -25.53 18.94
C ASN A 340 0.62 -24.26 18.89
N LEU A 341 -0.66 -24.42 18.58
CA LEU A 341 -1.63 -23.32 18.49
C LEU A 341 -2.47 -23.25 19.77
N PRO A 342 -2.81 -22.05 20.25
CA PRO A 342 -3.76 -21.87 21.34
C PRO A 342 -5.20 -22.14 20.87
N PRO A 343 -6.15 -22.32 21.81
CA PRO A 343 -7.57 -22.35 21.47
C PRO A 343 -7.98 -21.11 20.66
N GLY A 344 -8.79 -21.31 19.60
CA GLY A 344 -9.23 -20.24 18.73
C GLY A 344 -8.35 -19.98 17.50
N LEU A 345 -7.21 -20.64 17.38
CA LEU A 345 -6.42 -20.73 16.15
C LEU A 345 -6.37 -22.18 15.67
N VAL A 346 -6.59 -22.41 14.39
CA VAL A 346 -6.55 -23.75 13.79
C VAL A 346 -5.79 -23.73 12.47
N LEU A 347 -5.23 -24.86 12.06
CA LEU A 347 -4.64 -25.02 10.74
C LEU A 347 -5.72 -24.84 9.67
N ALA A 348 -5.45 -24.01 8.67
CA ALA A 348 -6.37 -23.75 7.56
C ALA A 348 -6.35 -24.88 6.53
N GLU A 349 -5.21 -25.55 6.38
CA GLU A 349 -4.98 -26.67 5.48
C GLU A 349 -4.94 -27.99 6.24
N LYS A 350 -5.01 -29.12 5.50
CA LYS A 350 -4.81 -30.46 6.07
C LYS A 350 -3.35 -30.81 6.39
N LYS A 351 -2.46 -29.81 6.40
CA LYS A 351 -1.05 -29.97 6.77
C LYS A 351 -0.97 -30.35 8.26
N PRO A 352 -0.16 -31.34 8.64
CA PRO A 352 -0.05 -31.72 10.05
C PRO A 352 0.64 -30.61 10.86
N PRO A 353 0.34 -30.47 12.16
CA PRO A 353 1.02 -29.54 13.03
C PRO A 353 2.50 -29.88 13.21
N GLU A 354 2.88 -31.15 13.06
CA GLU A 354 4.26 -31.61 13.08
C GLU A 354 4.72 -31.99 11.69
N ILE A 355 5.87 -31.42 11.28
CA ILE A 355 6.52 -31.68 9.99
C ILE A 355 7.82 -32.41 10.22
N TYR A 356 8.04 -33.53 9.55
CA TYR A 356 9.29 -34.26 9.55
C TYR A 356 10.25 -33.67 8.52
N ILE A 357 11.42 -33.23 8.99
CA ILE A 357 12.46 -32.57 8.19
C ILE A 357 13.51 -33.60 7.74
N GLY A 358 13.85 -34.55 8.61
CA GLY A 358 14.85 -35.55 8.34
C GLY A 358 16.23 -35.19 8.90
N LYS A 359 17.29 -35.32 8.11
CA LYS A 359 18.65 -34.96 8.47
C LYS A 359 18.90 -33.48 8.12
N LEU A 360 19.53 -32.75 9.05
CA LEU A 360 20.11 -31.44 8.78
C LEU A 360 21.62 -31.50 9.07
N ASP A 361 22.44 -31.26 8.06
CA ASP A 361 23.90 -31.20 8.22
C ASP A 361 24.34 -29.93 8.96
N PRO A 362 25.56 -29.90 9.55
CA PRO A 362 26.07 -28.69 10.18
C PRO A 362 26.00 -27.47 9.27
N GLY A 363 25.40 -26.38 9.76
CA GLY A 363 25.17 -25.14 9.01
C GLY A 363 23.92 -25.17 8.12
N GLU A 364 23.34 -26.36 7.88
CA GLU A 364 22.14 -26.46 7.04
C GLU A 364 20.93 -25.84 7.73
N MET A 365 20.10 -25.12 6.93
CA MET A 365 18.85 -24.52 7.38
C MET A 365 17.69 -24.95 6.51
N THR A 366 16.53 -25.12 7.11
CA THR A 366 15.25 -25.34 6.43
C THR A 366 14.22 -24.33 6.87
N GLN A 367 13.28 -24.04 6.00
CA GLN A 367 12.14 -23.19 6.27
C GLN A 367 10.86 -23.98 6.11
N LEU A 368 9.92 -23.77 7.03
CA LEU A 368 8.62 -24.41 7.06
C LEU A 368 7.54 -23.35 7.17
N HIS A 369 6.34 -23.63 6.67
CA HIS A 369 5.20 -22.75 6.88
C HIS A 369 3.92 -23.53 7.19
N TRP A 370 3.02 -22.90 7.91
CA TRP A 370 1.66 -23.35 8.20
C TRP A 370 0.68 -22.23 7.91
N GLU A 371 -0.39 -22.57 7.21
CA GLU A 371 -1.53 -21.69 7.08
C GLU A 371 -2.46 -21.88 8.28
N VAL A 372 -2.72 -20.78 8.99
CA VAL A 372 -3.52 -20.74 10.22
C VAL A 372 -4.70 -19.79 10.02
N LYS A 373 -5.84 -20.11 10.59
CA LYS A 373 -7.01 -19.24 10.60
C LYS A 373 -7.59 -19.10 12.00
N PRO A 374 -8.10 -17.90 12.36
CA PRO A 374 -8.81 -17.70 13.60
C PRO A 374 -10.19 -18.36 13.55
N THR A 375 -10.66 -18.88 14.69
CA THR A 375 -11.99 -19.47 14.85
C THR A 375 -12.62 -18.98 16.15
N GLY A 376 -13.92 -18.67 16.13
CA GLY A 376 -14.68 -18.39 17.34
C GLY A 376 -14.34 -17.10 18.07
N ASN A 377 -14.60 -17.07 19.36
CA ASN A 377 -14.61 -15.87 20.21
C ASN A 377 -13.24 -15.55 20.81
N ILE A 378 -12.25 -15.21 19.99
CA ILE A 378 -10.93 -14.77 20.44
C ILE A 378 -10.61 -13.31 20.08
N ILE A 379 -11.65 -12.54 19.74
CA ILE A 379 -11.50 -11.10 19.43
C ILE A 379 -10.96 -10.36 20.64
N GLY A 380 -9.96 -9.50 20.40
CA GLY A 380 -9.29 -8.69 21.43
C GLY A 380 -8.24 -9.45 22.24
N MET A 381 -8.15 -10.77 22.13
CA MET A 381 -7.20 -11.59 22.88
C MET A 381 -5.83 -11.65 22.20
N LEU A 382 -4.79 -11.61 23.03
CA LEU A 382 -3.43 -11.94 22.61
C LEU A 382 -3.27 -13.45 22.70
N SER A 383 -3.06 -14.12 21.57
CA SER A 383 -3.05 -15.58 21.43
C SER A 383 -1.61 -16.07 21.25
N PRO A 384 -0.95 -16.58 22.31
CA PRO A 384 0.41 -17.10 22.22
C PRO A 384 0.43 -18.43 21.47
N PHE A 385 1.41 -18.62 20.60
CA PHE A 385 1.71 -19.88 19.93
C PHE A 385 3.19 -20.18 20.06
N SER A 386 3.60 -21.43 19.79
CA SER A 386 5.01 -21.78 19.77
C SER A 386 5.33 -22.75 18.64
N VAL A 387 6.58 -22.68 18.16
CA VAL A 387 7.17 -23.71 17.30
C VAL A 387 8.29 -24.37 18.08
N VAL A 388 8.29 -25.70 18.09
CA VAL A 388 9.31 -26.53 18.78
C VAL A 388 10.06 -27.32 17.72
N ALA A 389 11.39 -27.19 17.72
CA ALA A 389 12.29 -28.02 16.92
C ALA A 389 12.94 -29.10 17.79
N SER A 390 12.98 -30.34 17.33
CA SER A 390 13.60 -31.47 18.01
C SER A 390 14.37 -32.36 17.05
N ALA A 391 15.43 -33.00 17.52
CA ALA A 391 16.18 -34.02 16.79
C ALA A 391 16.70 -35.08 17.77
N ILE A 392 17.15 -36.23 17.24
CA ILE A 392 17.74 -37.28 18.09
C ILE A 392 19.05 -36.75 18.69
N ASN A 393 19.20 -36.92 20.00
CA ASN A 393 20.38 -36.53 20.81
C ASN A 393 20.72 -35.04 20.82
N ILE A 394 19.76 -34.19 20.42
CA ILE A 394 19.89 -32.72 20.53
C ILE A 394 18.76 -32.21 21.40
N PRO A 395 19.02 -31.31 22.35
CA PRO A 395 17.97 -30.70 23.16
C PRO A 395 16.94 -30.00 22.30
N GLU A 396 15.66 -30.11 22.68
CA GLU A 396 14.59 -29.34 22.02
C GLU A 396 14.87 -27.84 22.15
N ASN A 397 14.55 -27.09 21.08
CA ASN A 397 14.50 -25.64 21.11
C ASN A 397 13.12 -25.14 20.76
N LYS A 398 12.71 -23.99 21.31
CA LYS A 398 11.36 -23.47 21.21
C LYS A 398 11.40 -21.97 20.99
N VAL A 399 10.62 -21.50 20.03
CA VAL A 399 10.32 -20.08 19.83
C VAL A 399 8.86 -19.82 20.14
N GLU A 400 8.57 -18.73 20.83
CA GLU A 400 7.23 -18.29 21.18
C GLU A 400 6.94 -16.92 20.56
N ARG A 401 5.72 -16.75 20.04
CA ARG A 401 5.18 -15.48 19.56
C ARG A 401 3.71 -15.38 19.92
N SER A 402 3.17 -14.19 19.78
CA SER A 402 1.75 -13.94 20.03
C SER A 402 1.10 -13.20 18.87
N ILE A 403 -0.17 -13.51 18.63
CA ILE A 403 -0.99 -12.90 17.61
C ILE A 403 -2.20 -12.27 18.27
N ARG A 404 -2.49 -11.00 17.94
CA ARG A 404 -3.73 -10.36 18.36
C ARG A 404 -4.81 -10.59 17.31
N VAL A 405 -5.93 -11.17 17.69
CA VAL A 405 -7.10 -11.28 16.80
C VAL A 405 -8.06 -10.14 17.11
N VAL A 406 -8.45 -9.38 16.09
CA VAL A 406 -9.35 -8.24 16.19
C VAL A 406 -10.58 -8.43 15.31
N GLY A 407 -11.70 -7.80 15.68
CA GLY A 407 -12.90 -7.77 14.85
C GLY A 407 -12.70 -6.95 13.56
N PRO A 408 -13.55 -7.13 12.53
CA PRO A 408 -13.43 -6.43 11.28
C PRO A 408 -13.76 -4.94 11.41
N PRO A 409 -13.23 -4.09 10.52
CA PRO A 409 -13.68 -2.72 10.38
C PRO A 409 -15.10 -2.70 9.82
N LYS A 410 -15.86 -1.65 10.15
CA LYS A 410 -17.24 -1.44 9.68
C LYS A 410 -17.44 0.00 9.29
N LEU A 411 -17.59 0.25 8.00
CA LEU A 411 -17.83 1.59 7.49
C LEU A 411 -19.33 1.92 7.50
N ILE A 412 -19.66 3.14 7.94
CA ILE A 412 -20.99 3.72 7.85
C ILE A 412 -20.88 5.05 7.09
N LEU A 413 -21.73 5.19 6.08
CA LEU A 413 -21.78 6.36 5.20
C LEU A 413 -23.02 7.21 5.50
N ALA A 414 -22.80 8.50 5.72
CA ALA A 414 -23.83 9.53 5.75
C ALA A 414 -23.54 10.56 4.66
N VAL A 415 -24.54 10.93 3.89
CA VAL A 415 -24.43 11.94 2.82
C VAL A 415 -25.45 13.03 3.08
N ASN A 416 -25.02 14.30 3.04
CA ASN A 416 -25.95 15.42 3.09
C ASN A 416 -26.84 15.37 1.84
N PRO A 417 -28.16 15.54 2.01
CA PRO A 417 -29.06 15.49 0.85
C PRO A 417 -28.71 16.58 -0.16
N PRO A 418 -28.84 16.29 -1.47
CA PRO A 418 -28.64 17.29 -2.48
C PRO A 418 -29.59 18.48 -2.28
N PRO A 419 -29.15 19.72 -2.56
CA PRO A 419 -30.02 20.88 -2.47
C PRO A 419 -31.14 20.84 -3.52
N THR A 420 -32.20 21.55 -3.26
CA THR A 420 -33.24 21.81 -4.29
C THR A 420 -32.63 22.76 -5.34
N LEU A 421 -32.58 22.29 -6.58
CA LEU A 421 -32.08 23.08 -7.71
C LEU A 421 -33.22 23.97 -8.26
N LYS A 422 -32.86 25.22 -8.60
CA LYS A 422 -33.78 26.23 -9.18
C LYS A 422 -33.11 26.85 -10.42
N ILE A 423 -33.88 27.57 -11.21
CA ILE A 423 -33.37 28.45 -12.26
C ILE A 423 -33.49 29.88 -11.77
N GLU A 424 -32.37 30.60 -11.74
CA GLU A 424 -32.27 32.03 -11.44
C GLU A 424 -31.37 32.66 -12.49
N ASP A 425 -31.80 33.75 -13.12
CA ASP A 425 -31.06 34.45 -14.18
C ASP A 425 -30.53 33.49 -15.27
N GLU A 426 -31.42 32.65 -15.77
CA GLU A 426 -31.15 31.66 -16.85
C GLU A 426 -30.11 30.57 -16.45
N ARG A 427 -29.76 30.47 -15.20
CA ARG A 427 -28.78 29.49 -14.66
C ARG A 427 -29.39 28.60 -13.63
N VAL A 428 -28.96 27.37 -13.60
CA VAL A 428 -29.33 26.44 -12.52
C VAL A 428 -28.49 26.78 -11.29
N VAL A 429 -29.17 27.04 -10.17
CA VAL A 429 -28.55 27.36 -8.89
C VAL A 429 -29.00 26.37 -7.79
N PRO A 430 -28.19 26.13 -6.77
CA PRO A 430 -26.80 26.58 -6.65
C PRO A 430 -25.84 25.85 -7.60
N ALA A 431 -24.85 26.57 -8.16
CA ALA A 431 -23.80 26.00 -9.00
C ALA A 431 -22.49 26.80 -8.85
N PRO A 432 -21.33 26.15 -8.50
CA PRO A 432 -21.29 24.77 -8.03
C PRO A 432 -21.89 24.63 -6.64
N TYR A 433 -22.42 23.44 -6.31
CA TYR A 433 -22.86 23.15 -4.95
C TYR A 433 -22.00 22.06 -4.29
N PRO A 434 -21.75 22.13 -2.98
CA PRO A 434 -21.01 21.12 -2.26
C PRO A 434 -21.88 19.90 -1.95
N LEU A 435 -21.43 18.71 -2.33
CA LEU A 435 -21.95 17.44 -1.86
C LEU A 435 -20.99 16.87 -0.81
N THR A 436 -21.41 16.85 0.44
CA THR A 436 -20.58 16.36 1.54
C THR A 436 -21.03 14.98 1.99
N ALA A 437 -20.10 14.06 2.02
CA ALA A 437 -20.24 12.73 2.57
C ALA A 437 -19.36 12.57 3.81
N THR A 438 -19.89 11.97 4.86
CA THR A 438 -19.18 11.59 6.07
C THR A 438 -19.08 10.08 6.14
N ILE A 439 -17.86 9.57 6.16
CA ILE A 439 -17.58 8.15 6.35
C ILE A 439 -17.01 7.95 7.76
N ARG A 440 -17.49 6.95 8.48
CA ARG A 440 -17.03 6.62 9.83
C ARG A 440 -16.77 5.14 9.94
N ASN A 441 -15.67 4.78 10.60
CA ASN A 441 -15.40 3.40 10.99
C ASN A 441 -15.98 3.13 12.38
N THR A 442 -16.98 2.27 12.45
CA THR A 442 -17.62 1.83 13.71
C THR A 442 -17.20 0.40 14.12
N GLY A 443 -16.26 -0.19 13.38
CA GLY A 443 -15.72 -1.52 13.67
C GLY A 443 -14.62 -1.51 14.75
N GLU A 444 -13.98 -2.67 14.95
CA GLU A 444 -13.00 -2.89 15.99
C GLU A 444 -11.54 -2.80 15.49
N SER A 445 -11.34 -2.84 14.18
CA SER A 445 -10.04 -2.66 13.55
C SER A 445 -10.02 -1.48 12.59
N GLU A 446 -8.83 -1.08 12.20
CA GLU A 446 -8.60 -0.01 11.25
C GLU A 446 -9.11 -0.39 9.85
N ALA A 447 -9.85 0.50 9.21
CA ALA A 447 -10.23 0.38 7.81
C ALA A 447 -9.11 0.94 6.94
N PHE A 448 -8.44 0.08 6.18
CA PHE A 448 -7.26 0.44 5.42
C PHE A 448 -7.58 0.84 3.99
N GLY A 449 -6.88 1.86 3.49
CA GLY A 449 -6.96 2.29 2.10
C GLY A 449 -8.35 2.75 1.68
N VAL A 450 -9.02 3.53 2.52
CA VAL A 450 -10.38 4.04 2.25
C VAL A 450 -10.33 5.01 1.07
N ILE A 451 -11.18 4.77 0.08
CA ILE A 451 -11.31 5.59 -1.12
C ILE A 451 -12.77 6.00 -1.26
N GLY A 452 -13.00 7.29 -1.41
CA GLY A 452 -14.32 7.85 -1.74
C GLY A 452 -14.43 8.13 -3.23
N SER A 453 -15.53 7.71 -3.85
CA SER A 453 -15.82 7.93 -5.26
C SER A 453 -17.24 8.47 -5.46
N LEU A 454 -17.38 9.33 -6.47
CA LEU A 454 -18.63 9.93 -6.85
C LEU A 454 -19.00 9.55 -8.28
N GLN A 455 -20.19 9.03 -8.48
CA GLN A 455 -20.79 8.72 -9.76
C GLN A 455 -21.86 9.74 -10.08
N LEU A 456 -21.84 10.29 -11.28
CA LEU A 456 -22.77 11.32 -11.74
C LEU A 456 -23.66 10.78 -12.86
N GLY A 457 -24.94 10.99 -12.71
CA GLY A 457 -25.91 10.75 -13.79
C GLY A 457 -25.90 11.87 -14.83
N GLU A 458 -26.59 11.62 -15.95
CA GLU A 458 -26.72 12.57 -17.05
C GLU A 458 -27.23 13.94 -16.56
N GLY A 459 -26.62 15.02 -17.04
CA GLY A 459 -26.97 16.39 -16.65
C GLY A 459 -26.31 16.89 -15.37
N MET A 460 -25.38 16.11 -14.80
CA MET A 460 -24.53 16.53 -13.71
C MET A 460 -23.06 16.46 -14.13
N LYS A 461 -22.26 17.44 -13.76
CA LYS A 461 -20.83 17.51 -14.06
C LYS A 461 -20.03 17.83 -12.79
N PRO A 462 -18.78 17.39 -12.67
CA PRO A 462 -17.89 17.91 -11.65
C PRO A 462 -17.63 19.40 -11.91
N ALA A 463 -17.39 20.16 -10.85
CA ALA A 463 -16.85 21.51 -11.00
C ALA A 463 -15.44 21.46 -11.61
N PRO A 464 -14.96 22.56 -12.23
CA PRO A 464 -13.61 22.58 -12.80
C PRO A 464 -12.55 22.13 -11.80
N LYS A 465 -11.67 21.21 -12.22
CA LYS A 465 -10.60 20.61 -11.40
C LYS A 465 -11.08 19.71 -10.25
N GLU A 466 -12.36 19.37 -10.19
CA GLU A 466 -12.88 18.44 -9.19
C GLU A 466 -12.46 17.00 -9.49
N ILE A 467 -12.01 16.26 -8.47
CA ILE A 467 -11.57 14.87 -8.58
C ILE A 467 -12.68 13.97 -8.02
N LEU A 468 -13.22 13.10 -8.87
CA LEU A 468 -14.36 12.25 -8.49
C LEU A 468 -13.95 11.06 -7.61
N ARG A 469 -12.73 10.57 -7.70
CA ARG A 469 -12.21 9.46 -6.89
C ARG A 469 -11.03 9.95 -6.07
N ARG A 470 -11.17 9.91 -4.74
CA ARG A 470 -10.16 10.45 -3.80
C ARG A 470 -9.79 9.42 -2.76
N TYR A 471 -8.49 9.32 -2.53
CA TYR A 471 -7.94 8.54 -1.43
C TYR A 471 -8.15 9.30 -0.11
N VAL A 472 -8.82 8.67 0.85
CA VAL A 472 -9.07 9.20 2.19
C VAL A 472 -7.95 8.81 3.14
N GLY A 473 -7.40 7.60 2.98
CA GLY A 473 -6.41 7.01 3.88
C GLY A 473 -7.01 5.93 4.77
N ASN A 474 -6.47 5.78 5.96
CA ASN A 474 -6.95 4.81 6.93
C ASN A 474 -7.90 5.48 7.91
N LEU A 475 -8.90 4.73 8.37
CA LEU A 475 -9.80 5.16 9.43
C LEU A 475 -9.68 4.21 10.62
N LYS A 476 -9.19 4.70 11.74
CA LYS A 476 -9.16 3.97 13.01
C LYS A 476 -10.56 3.69 13.54
N PRO A 477 -10.72 2.73 14.47
CA PRO A 477 -11.99 2.54 15.18
C PRO A 477 -12.52 3.86 15.76
N GLY A 478 -13.78 4.20 15.43
CA GLY A 478 -14.43 5.42 15.87
C GLY A 478 -14.13 6.67 15.04
N GLU A 479 -13.11 6.65 14.20
CA GLU A 479 -12.71 7.80 13.38
C GLU A 479 -13.69 8.07 12.24
N GLU A 480 -13.87 9.36 11.93
CA GLU A 480 -14.69 9.81 10.80
C GLU A 480 -13.91 10.77 9.89
N TYR A 481 -14.26 10.77 8.61
CA TYR A 481 -13.72 11.67 7.62
C TYR A 481 -14.82 12.29 6.78
N LYS A 482 -14.71 13.60 6.50
CA LYS A 482 -15.64 14.35 5.65
C LYS A 482 -15.00 14.62 4.31
N LEU A 483 -15.67 14.18 3.25
CA LEU A 483 -15.25 14.40 1.88
C LEU A 483 -16.30 15.23 1.15
N THR A 484 -15.90 16.34 0.55
CA THR A 484 -16.78 17.24 -0.18
C THR A 484 -16.37 17.30 -1.64
N TRP A 485 -17.35 17.08 -2.54
CA TRP A 485 -17.23 17.31 -3.97
C TRP A 485 -18.04 18.53 -4.37
N TYR A 486 -17.55 19.28 -5.34
CA TYR A 486 -18.28 20.41 -5.91
C TYR A 486 -18.85 20.02 -7.27
N LEU A 487 -20.16 20.22 -7.44
CA LEU A 487 -20.91 19.75 -8.59
C LEU A 487 -21.56 20.91 -9.29
N THR A 488 -21.62 20.82 -10.64
CA THR A 488 -22.29 21.78 -11.50
C THR A 488 -23.42 21.07 -12.24
N PRO A 489 -24.70 21.44 -12.00
CA PRO A 489 -25.80 20.98 -12.84
C PRO A 489 -25.61 21.50 -14.27
N ALA A 490 -25.73 20.61 -15.25
CA ALA A 490 -25.52 20.91 -16.67
C ALA A 490 -26.72 20.54 -17.55
N GLY A 491 -27.85 20.21 -16.95
CA GLY A 491 -29.07 19.81 -17.65
C GLY A 491 -30.31 20.43 -17.03
N ILE A 492 -31.41 20.38 -17.75
CA ILE A 492 -32.73 20.83 -17.32
C ILE A 492 -33.78 19.75 -17.60
N GLY A 493 -34.87 19.77 -16.85
CA GLY A 493 -36.09 18.99 -17.13
C GLY A 493 -35.98 17.48 -16.96
N LYS A 494 -34.84 16.97 -16.46
CA LYS A 494 -34.63 15.53 -16.27
C LYS A 494 -34.49 15.17 -14.81
N ARG A 495 -34.85 13.95 -14.48
CA ARG A 495 -34.44 13.31 -13.23
C ARG A 495 -33.09 12.61 -13.44
N THR A 496 -32.14 12.88 -12.58
CA THR A 496 -30.81 12.29 -12.60
C THR A 496 -30.47 11.67 -11.25
N TYR A 497 -29.26 11.15 -11.09
CA TYR A 497 -28.84 10.54 -9.84
C TYR A 497 -27.41 10.96 -9.47
N LEU A 498 -27.11 10.81 -8.17
CA LEU A 498 -25.76 10.82 -7.61
C LEU A 498 -25.53 9.49 -6.91
N GLY A 499 -24.38 8.90 -7.12
CA GLY A 499 -23.88 7.74 -6.37
C GLY A 499 -22.62 8.11 -5.61
N VAL A 500 -22.63 8.01 -4.28
CA VAL A 500 -21.42 8.13 -3.45
C VAL A 500 -21.06 6.76 -2.95
N GLN A 501 -19.83 6.32 -3.21
CA GLN A 501 -19.32 5.03 -2.76
C GLN A 501 -18.02 5.23 -1.98
N PHE A 502 -17.90 4.50 -0.87
CA PHE A 502 -16.62 4.32 -0.20
C PHE A 502 -16.24 2.84 -0.20
N GLU A 503 -15.01 2.58 -0.57
CA GLU A 503 -14.41 1.25 -0.59
C GLU A 503 -13.15 1.23 0.29
N SER A 504 -12.73 0.06 0.73
CA SER A 504 -11.57 -0.17 1.58
C SER A 504 -11.00 -1.55 1.28
N ASN A 505 -9.70 -1.74 1.50
CA ASN A 505 -9.05 -3.05 1.35
C ASN A 505 -9.47 -4.08 2.40
N SER A 506 -10.14 -3.64 3.47
CA SER A 506 -10.41 -4.47 4.65
C SER A 506 -11.89 -4.67 4.96
N THR A 507 -12.80 -4.05 4.20
CA THR A 507 -14.26 -4.19 4.42
C THR A 507 -15.04 -4.06 3.11
N LYS A 508 -16.31 -4.48 3.14
CA LYS A 508 -17.21 -4.35 1.98
C LYS A 508 -17.48 -2.87 1.67
N PRO A 509 -17.65 -2.50 0.39
CA PRO A 509 -18.01 -1.16 0.00
C PRO A 509 -19.35 -0.73 0.60
N VAL A 510 -19.45 0.56 0.95
CA VAL A 510 -20.72 1.21 1.33
C VAL A 510 -21.09 2.22 0.26
N MET A 511 -22.40 2.30 -0.06
CA MET A 511 -22.89 3.13 -1.15
C MET A 511 -24.15 3.89 -0.73
N TYR A 512 -24.27 5.11 -1.22
CA TYR A 512 -25.46 5.96 -1.15
C TYR A 512 -25.84 6.40 -2.55
N ILE A 513 -27.12 6.28 -2.91
CA ILE A 513 -27.65 6.74 -4.20
C ILE A 513 -28.82 7.68 -3.93
N ALA A 514 -28.79 8.88 -4.51
CA ALA A 514 -29.86 9.85 -4.45
C ALA A 514 -30.33 10.24 -5.84
N GLY A 515 -31.63 10.33 -6.01
CA GLY A 515 -32.24 10.95 -7.19
C GLY A 515 -32.26 12.48 -7.04
N ILE A 516 -31.94 13.19 -8.12
CA ILE A 516 -31.99 14.63 -8.20
C ILE A 516 -32.94 15.02 -9.31
N GLN A 517 -33.84 15.96 -9.04
CA GLN A 517 -34.67 16.58 -10.06
C GLN A 517 -33.99 17.84 -10.57
N LEU A 518 -33.57 17.80 -11.84
CA LEU A 518 -33.09 19.00 -12.52
C LEU A 518 -34.28 19.90 -12.83
N PRO A 519 -34.15 21.22 -12.62
CA PRO A 519 -35.27 22.13 -12.77
C PRO A 519 -35.75 22.20 -14.23
N VAL A 520 -37.02 22.49 -14.39
CA VAL A 520 -37.65 22.63 -15.72
C VAL A 520 -37.75 24.12 -16.04
N LEU A 521 -37.31 24.51 -17.22
CA LEU A 521 -37.63 25.83 -17.76
C LEU A 521 -39.13 25.86 -18.08
N ILE A 522 -39.87 26.65 -17.33
CA ILE A 522 -41.30 26.92 -17.60
C ILE A 522 -41.34 28.27 -18.26
N PRO A 523 -41.57 28.33 -19.58
CA PRO A 523 -41.72 29.62 -20.26
C PRO A 523 -42.95 30.36 -19.70
N LYS A 524 -42.78 31.62 -19.40
CA LYS A 524 -43.86 32.49 -19.02
C LYS A 524 -44.52 32.97 -20.33
N ILE A 525 -45.76 32.59 -20.53
CA ILE A 525 -46.52 32.97 -21.69
C ILE A 525 -47.39 34.18 -21.35
N HIS A 526 -47.17 35.24 -22.09
CA HIS A 526 -47.99 36.43 -22.05
C HIS A 526 -48.87 36.49 -23.31
N LEU A 527 -50.16 36.63 -23.12
CA LEU A 527 -51.07 36.89 -24.21
C LEU A 527 -51.36 38.39 -24.22
N VAL A 528 -50.91 39.05 -25.27
CA VAL A 528 -51.10 40.49 -25.44
C VAL A 528 -52.09 40.74 -26.60
N PRO A 529 -53.24 41.36 -26.34
CA PRO A 529 -54.13 41.71 -27.45
C PRO A 529 -53.46 42.71 -28.40
N LEU A 530 -53.49 42.43 -29.69
CA LEU A 530 -52.96 43.33 -30.70
C LEU A 530 -53.91 44.50 -31.00
N THR A 531 -55.20 44.34 -30.66
CA THR A 531 -56.20 45.38 -30.78
C THR A 531 -57.09 45.39 -29.52
N PRO A 532 -57.67 46.53 -29.13
CA PRO A 532 -58.62 46.55 -28.03
C PRO A 532 -59.78 45.57 -28.24
N PRO A 533 -60.16 44.75 -27.26
CA PRO A 533 -61.24 43.77 -27.40
C PRO A 533 -62.58 44.45 -27.68
N LYS A 534 -63.32 44.01 -28.70
CA LYS A 534 -64.65 44.43 -29.02
C LYS A 534 -65.60 43.24 -29.03
N VAL A 535 -66.81 43.42 -28.51
CA VAL A 535 -67.83 42.38 -28.48
C VAL A 535 -68.27 42.00 -29.90
N GLY A 536 -68.15 40.72 -30.25
CA GLY A 536 -68.55 40.17 -31.52
C GLY A 536 -67.47 40.18 -32.63
N GLU A 537 -66.26 40.70 -32.34
CA GLU A 537 -65.12 40.68 -33.30
C GLU A 537 -64.09 39.63 -32.89
N LEU A 538 -63.35 39.08 -33.88
CA LEU A 538 -62.20 38.20 -33.63
C LEU A 538 -61.08 39.00 -32.98
N LEU A 539 -60.57 38.51 -31.82
CA LEU A 539 -59.46 39.11 -31.12
C LEU A 539 -58.13 38.49 -31.61
N ALA A 540 -57.31 39.28 -32.25
CA ALA A 540 -55.94 38.88 -32.57
C ALA A 540 -55.06 39.10 -31.33
N MET A 541 -54.32 38.07 -30.96
CA MET A 541 -53.44 38.09 -29.80
C MET A 541 -52.02 37.74 -30.21
N GLU A 542 -51.05 38.45 -29.66
CA GLU A 542 -49.67 38.10 -29.74
C GLU A 542 -49.32 37.19 -28.57
N VAL A 543 -48.67 36.09 -28.83
CA VAL A 543 -48.13 35.19 -27.82
C VAL A 543 -46.68 35.54 -27.60
N ARG A 544 -46.35 36.11 -26.47
CA ARG A 544 -44.95 36.33 -26.06
C ARG A 544 -44.56 35.26 -25.09
N ALA A 545 -43.52 34.50 -25.42
CA ALA A 545 -42.90 33.55 -24.48
C ALA A 545 -41.63 34.20 -23.93
N GLU A 546 -41.59 34.36 -22.61
CA GLU A 546 -40.36 34.74 -21.89
C GLU A 546 -39.77 33.49 -21.28
N ASN A 547 -38.48 33.31 -21.49
CA ASN A 547 -37.72 32.29 -20.83
C ASN A 547 -37.28 32.84 -19.46
N LEU A 548 -37.74 32.23 -18.38
CA LEU A 548 -37.40 32.63 -17.04
C LEU A 548 -36.21 31.83 -16.53
#